data_76e7e997d4b091b99c419531c6e893f1
#
_entry.id   76e7e997d4b091b99c419531c6e893f1
#
_cell.length_a   1.000
_cell.length_b   1.000
_cell.length_c   1.000
_cell.angle_alpha   90.00
_cell.angle_beta   90.00
_cell.angle_gamma   90.00
#
_symmetry.space_group_name_H-M   'P 1'
#
loop_
_entity.id
_entity.type
_entity.pdbx_description
1 polymer ?
#
loop_
_entity_poly.entity_id
_entity_poly.type
_entity_poly.pdbx_seq_one_letter_code
_entity_poly.pdbx_strand_id
1 'polypeptide(L)' 'LSKGERALVLSIDKKIGNLATYAGMGLTIGSTVSILRVAPLGDPVIISVHGSEISMRKSQLRNIMVKRI' A
#
# COMPACT_ATOMS: atom_id res chain seq x y z
N LEU A 1 8.69 3.60 4.44
CA LEU A 1 7.74 3.71 5.55
C LEU A 1 7.98 2.60 6.57
N SER A 2 7.77 2.92 7.81
CA SER A 2 7.87 1.98 8.92
C SER A 2 6.49 1.73 9.53
N LYS A 3 6.39 0.69 10.35
CA LYS A 3 5.16 0.37 11.06
C LYS A 3 4.61 1.60 11.78
N GLY A 4 3.32 1.86 11.61
CA GLY A 4 2.63 2.99 12.21
C GLY A 4 2.69 4.27 11.39
N GLU A 5 3.53 4.35 10.38
CA GLU A 5 3.60 5.53 9.53
C GLU A 5 2.45 5.55 8.54
N ARG A 6 2.01 6.74 8.18
CA ARG A 6 0.95 6.96 7.20
C ARG A 6 1.49 7.73 6.01
N ALA A 7 0.87 7.52 4.86
CA ALA A 7 1.26 8.19 3.63
C ALA A 7 0.06 8.38 2.72
N LEU A 8 0.14 9.42 1.90
CA LEU A 8 -0.86 9.72 0.89
C LEU A 8 -0.43 9.09 -0.43
N VAL A 9 -1.32 8.35 -1.08
CA VAL A 9 -1.04 7.75 -2.39
C VAL A 9 -1.09 8.83 -3.46
N LEU A 10 0.04 9.05 -4.12
CA LEU A 10 0.16 10.06 -5.18
C LEU A 10 -0.10 9.47 -6.56
N SER A 11 0.42 8.27 -6.82
CA SER A 11 0.20 7.61 -8.11
C SER A 11 0.40 6.11 -7.96
N ILE A 12 -0.18 5.35 -8.89
CA ILE A 12 -0.07 3.89 -8.93
C ILE A 12 0.29 3.51 -10.36
N ASP A 13 1.43 2.82 -10.51
CA ASP A 13 1.87 2.34 -11.82
C ASP A 13 1.01 1.12 -12.21
N LYS A 14 0.57 1.08 -13.46
CA LYS A 14 -0.23 -0.02 -13.99
C LYS A 14 0.50 -1.36 -13.93
N LYS A 15 1.81 -1.36 -13.84
CA LYS A 15 2.63 -2.56 -13.72
C LYS A 15 2.39 -3.34 -12.43
N ILE A 16 1.71 -2.72 -11.46
CA ILE A 16 1.46 -3.36 -10.18
C ILE A 16 0.70 -4.69 -10.32
N GLY A 17 -0.12 -4.82 -11.36
CA GLY A 17 -1.03 -5.96 -11.50
C GLY A 17 -2.15 -5.89 -10.48
N ASN A 18 -3.23 -6.62 -10.70
CA ASN A 18 -4.37 -6.67 -9.77
C ASN A 18 -4.90 -5.29 -9.34
N LEU A 19 -4.70 -4.28 -10.19
CA LEU A 19 -5.08 -2.91 -9.87
C LEU A 19 -6.57 -2.80 -9.52
N ALA A 20 -7.43 -3.50 -10.27
CA ALA A 20 -8.87 -3.48 -10.02
C ALA A 20 -9.20 -4.06 -8.63
N THR A 21 -8.50 -5.11 -8.23
CA THR A 21 -8.70 -5.72 -6.91
C THR A 21 -8.31 -4.74 -5.81
N TYR A 22 -7.15 -4.11 -5.94
CA TYR A 22 -6.70 -3.14 -4.94
C TYR A 22 -7.62 -1.91 -4.89
N ALA A 23 -8.06 -1.43 -6.05
CA ALA A 23 -9.00 -0.31 -6.11
C ALA A 23 -10.33 -0.65 -5.43
N GLY A 24 -10.80 -1.87 -5.62
CA GLY A 24 -12.00 -2.36 -4.94
C GLY A 24 -11.86 -2.42 -3.42
N MET A 25 -10.63 -2.52 -2.92
CA MET A 25 -10.33 -2.50 -1.49
C MET A 25 -10.03 -1.09 -0.96
N GLY A 26 -10.13 -0.08 -1.82
CA GLY A 26 -9.94 1.31 -1.43
C GLY A 26 -8.56 1.90 -1.74
N LEU A 27 -7.66 1.12 -2.35
CA LEU A 27 -6.33 1.60 -2.72
C LEU A 27 -6.41 2.40 -4.03
N THR A 28 -6.58 3.69 -3.89
CA THR A 28 -6.71 4.61 -5.03
C THR A 28 -5.85 5.85 -4.82
N ILE A 29 -5.62 6.61 -5.88
CA ILE A 29 -4.90 7.88 -5.78
C ILE A 29 -5.67 8.80 -4.83
N GLY A 30 -4.95 9.42 -3.91
CA GLY A 30 -5.54 10.27 -2.88
C GLY A 30 -5.92 9.55 -1.60
N SER A 31 -5.80 8.21 -1.57
CA SER A 31 -6.06 7.44 -0.34
C SER A 31 -4.92 7.61 0.65
N THR A 32 -5.26 7.53 1.94
CA THR A 32 -4.26 7.45 3.00
C THR A 32 -4.05 6.00 3.36
N VAL A 33 -2.80 5.56 3.37
CA VAL A 33 -2.43 4.20 3.76
C VAL A 33 -1.55 4.24 5.00
N SER A 34 -1.59 3.19 5.80
CA SER A 34 -0.69 3.03 6.94
C SER A 34 -0.08 1.64 6.93
N ILE A 35 1.13 1.54 7.46
CA ILE A 35 1.81 0.26 7.58
C ILE A 35 1.37 -0.38 8.91
N LEU A 36 0.69 -1.52 8.84
CA LEU A 36 0.25 -2.24 10.03
C LEU A 36 1.36 -3.13 10.57
N ARG A 37 2.00 -3.88 9.69
CA ARG A 37 3.09 -4.77 10.08
C ARG A 37 3.87 -5.20 8.86
N VAL A 38 5.08 -5.66 9.11
CA VAL A 38 5.99 -6.18 8.09
C VAL A 38 6.37 -7.59 8.52
N ALA A 39 6.31 -8.55 7.59
CA ALA A 39 6.70 -9.93 7.88
C ALA A 39 8.17 -9.98 8.36
N PRO A 40 8.54 -11.01 9.15
CA PRO A 40 9.90 -11.09 9.72
C PRO A 40 11.04 -10.96 8.71
N LEU A 41 10.82 -11.43 7.47
CA LEU A 41 11.83 -11.33 6.41
C LEU A 41 11.68 -10.04 5.59
N GLY A 42 10.80 -9.13 6.00
CA GLY A 42 10.58 -7.87 5.32
C GLY A 42 9.54 -7.92 4.21
N ASP A 43 8.97 -9.09 3.91
CA ASP A 43 8.01 -9.27 2.84
C ASP A 43 7.09 -10.46 3.17
N PRO A 44 5.76 -10.36 2.99
CA PRO A 44 5.02 -9.19 2.53
C PRO A 44 4.83 -8.09 3.58
N VAL A 45 4.38 -6.94 3.13
CA VAL A 45 4.00 -5.82 3.99
C VAL A 45 2.47 -5.77 4.07
N ILE A 46 1.94 -5.61 5.27
CA ILE A 46 0.49 -5.47 5.49
C ILE A 46 0.18 -4.00 5.69
N ILE A 47 -0.65 -3.46 4.82
CA ILE A 47 -1.07 -2.06 4.89
C ILE A 47 -2.55 -1.96 5.21
N SER A 48 -2.96 -0.85 5.79
CA SER A 48 -4.36 -0.52 6.02
C SER A 48 -4.76 0.64 5.12
N VAL A 49 -5.88 0.49 4.44
CA VAL A 49 -6.47 1.57 3.65
C VAL A 49 -7.98 1.49 3.80
N HIS A 50 -8.59 2.59 4.23
CA HIS A 50 -10.04 2.68 4.46
C HIS A 50 -10.59 1.50 5.28
N GLY A 51 -9.86 1.09 6.32
CA GLY A 51 -10.29 0.01 7.19
C GLY A 51 -10.05 -1.40 6.65
N SER A 52 -9.55 -1.52 5.42
CA SER A 52 -9.21 -2.82 4.83
C SER A 52 -7.74 -3.11 5.02
N GLU A 53 -7.41 -4.38 5.26
CA GLU A 53 -6.02 -4.82 5.33
C GLU A 53 -5.64 -5.44 3.99
N ILE A 54 -4.52 -4.99 3.43
CA ILE A 54 -4.02 -5.49 2.16
C ILE A 54 -2.59 -5.99 2.36
N SER A 55 -2.34 -7.24 1.95
CA SER A 55 -1.01 -7.80 1.95
C SER A 55 -0.37 -7.55 0.59
N MET A 56 0.76 -6.87 0.58
CA MET A 56 1.45 -6.54 -0.67
C MET A 56 2.93 -6.89 -0.58
N ARG A 57 3.46 -7.43 -1.65
CA ARG A 57 4.90 -7.66 -1.74
C ARG A 57 5.62 -6.35 -2.01
N LYS A 58 6.86 -6.25 -1.58
CA LYS A 58 7.67 -5.05 -1.81
C LYS A 58 7.77 -4.70 -3.29
N SER A 59 7.84 -5.71 -4.16
CA SER A 59 7.87 -5.49 -5.61
C SER A 59 6.60 -4.79 -6.11
N GLN A 60 5.47 -5.03 -5.48
CA GLN A 60 4.21 -4.34 -5.81
C GLN A 60 4.20 -2.93 -5.24
N LEU A 61 4.69 -2.75 -4.01
CA LEU A 61 4.73 -1.44 -3.38
C LEU A 61 5.61 -0.45 -4.14
N ARG A 62 6.63 -0.92 -4.85
CA ARG A 62 7.48 -0.06 -5.67
C ARG A 62 6.72 0.65 -6.79
N ASN A 63 5.56 0.14 -7.15
CA ASN A 63 4.72 0.74 -8.20
C ASN A 63 3.77 1.80 -7.65
N ILE A 64 3.85 2.09 -6.36
CA ILE A 64 3.01 3.09 -5.70
C ILE A 64 3.89 4.22 -5.21
N MET A 65 3.60 5.42 -5.69
CA MET A 65 4.28 6.62 -5.17
C MET A 65 3.44 7.20 -4.06
N VAL A 66 4.08 7.45 -2.93
CA VAL A 66 3.41 7.97 -1.74
C VAL A 66 4.17 9.17 -1.20
N LYS A 67 3.45 10.00 -0.45
CA LYS A 67 4.03 11.11 0.29
C LYS A 67 3.74 10.88 1.77
N ARG A 68 4.79 10.89 2.58
CA ARG A 68 4.63 10.73 4.03
C ARG A 68 3.82 11.90 4.59
N ILE A 69 2.89 11.57 5.47
CA ILE A 69 2.04 12.58 6.10
C ILE A 69 2.57 12.90 7.49
#